data_bf6321a5f92159693fb212f4fa149a39
#
_entry.id   bf6321a5f92159693fb212f4fa149a39
#
_cell.length_a   1.000
_cell.length_b   1.000
_cell.length_c   1.000
_cell.angle_alpha   90.00
_cell.angle_beta   90.00
_cell.angle_gamma   90.00
#
_symmetry.space_group_name_H-M   'P 1'
#
loop_
_entity.id
_entity.type
_entity.pdbx_description
1 polymer ?
#
loop_
_entity_poly.entity_id
_entity_poly.type
_entity_poly.pdbx_seq_one_letter_code
_entity_poly.pdbx_strand_id
1 'polypeptide(L)'
;IGQGGGVNSVAEIDQGIFQTLVDLRGSSAQNDFSALEDRVLEIKGSVLRREYSYGAELTEEDLTNRLSELTAEYSALQSQTYNAVTQITAPQAGTFSALVDGYETLVSPESVLQLTPSGLRELMNMSPSGEDSAAGKLILSKDWYFAAVVTQEEGERLDELPVPSGQDYATVTLRFASDFTRDIPAKVVQVSEAEDGQAVVVLSANRYLEQTTL
;
A
#
# COMPACT_ATOMS: atom_id res chain seq x y z
N ILE A 1 -12.67 -41.07 -26.15
CA ILE A 1 -12.08 -40.15 -27.15
C ILE A 1 -11.81 -38.85 -26.34
N GLY A 2 -10.71 -38.82 -25.60
CA GLY A 2 -10.24 -37.62 -24.92
C GLY A 2 -9.28 -36.87 -25.83
N GLN A 3 -9.66 -35.67 -26.25
CA GLN A 3 -8.74 -34.76 -26.91
C GLN A 3 -7.72 -34.30 -25.88
N GLY A 4 -6.45 -34.68 -26.11
CA GLY A 4 -5.33 -34.17 -25.35
C GLY A 4 -5.25 -32.65 -25.46
N GLY A 5 -5.25 -31.98 -24.34
CA GLY A 5 -4.87 -30.56 -24.26
C GLY A 5 -3.48 -30.43 -24.85
N GLY A 6 -3.34 -29.67 -25.93
CA GLY A 6 -2.08 -29.50 -26.65
C GLY A 6 -0.99 -29.03 -25.74
N VAL A 7 0.09 -29.78 -25.70
CA VAL A 7 1.35 -29.32 -25.15
C VAL A 7 1.77 -28.12 -25.99
N ASN A 8 1.77 -26.93 -25.41
CA ASN A 8 2.26 -25.73 -26.11
C ASN A 8 3.65 -26.06 -26.65
N SER A 9 3.87 -25.82 -27.94
CA SER A 9 5.17 -26.08 -28.53
C SER A 9 6.24 -25.26 -27.82
N VAL A 10 7.45 -25.75 -27.74
CA VAL A 10 8.58 -25.00 -27.13
C VAL A 10 8.70 -23.62 -27.73
N ALA A 11 8.40 -23.47 -29.02
CA ALA A 11 8.41 -22.19 -29.73
C ALA A 11 7.34 -21.21 -29.18
N GLU A 12 6.15 -21.71 -28.83
CA GLU A 12 5.10 -20.87 -28.21
C GLU A 12 5.47 -20.44 -26.78
N ILE A 13 6.11 -21.32 -26.02
CA ILE A 13 6.63 -21.00 -24.68
C ILE A 13 7.74 -19.95 -24.78
N ASP A 14 8.69 -20.11 -25.69
CA ASP A 14 9.78 -19.16 -25.92
C ASP A 14 9.25 -17.79 -26.37
N GLN A 15 8.25 -17.77 -27.25
CA GLN A 15 7.59 -16.55 -27.67
C GLN A 15 6.86 -15.86 -26.51
N GLY A 16 6.19 -16.62 -25.64
CA GLY A 16 5.55 -16.09 -24.43
C GLY A 16 6.56 -15.47 -23.46
N ILE A 17 7.67 -16.16 -23.18
CA ILE A 17 8.77 -15.63 -22.34
C ILE A 17 9.32 -14.33 -22.91
N PHE A 18 9.59 -14.31 -24.23
CA PHE A 18 10.11 -13.12 -24.91
C PHE A 18 9.14 -11.94 -24.81
N GLN A 19 7.84 -12.17 -25.04
CA GLN A 19 6.83 -11.11 -24.95
C GLN A 19 6.74 -10.55 -23.52
N THR A 20 6.73 -11.41 -22.50
CA THR A 20 6.67 -10.96 -21.09
C THR A 20 7.92 -10.18 -20.70
N LEU A 21 9.10 -10.53 -21.25
CA LEU A 21 10.34 -9.75 -21.04
C LEU A 21 10.30 -8.39 -21.72
N VAL A 22 9.71 -8.30 -22.93
CA VAL A 22 9.53 -7.02 -23.64
C VAL A 22 8.59 -6.11 -22.86
N ASP A 23 7.48 -6.65 -22.36
CA ASP A 23 6.50 -5.92 -21.58
C ASP A 23 7.10 -5.45 -20.24
N LEU A 24 7.90 -6.29 -19.58
CA LEU A 24 8.62 -5.95 -18.35
C LEU A 24 9.61 -4.80 -18.58
N ARG A 25 10.33 -4.84 -19.70
CA ARG A 25 11.24 -3.74 -20.09
C ARG A 25 10.47 -2.44 -20.35
N GLY A 26 9.31 -2.53 -21.00
CA GLY A 26 8.42 -1.39 -21.25
C GLY A 26 7.91 -0.76 -19.95
N SER A 27 7.43 -1.56 -19.02
CA SER A 27 6.96 -1.12 -17.69
C SER A 27 8.10 -0.49 -16.88
N SER A 28 9.29 -1.11 -16.89
CA SER A 28 10.48 -0.56 -16.23
C SER A 28 10.90 0.81 -16.80
N ALA A 29 10.81 1.00 -18.11
CA ALA A 29 11.12 2.27 -18.75
C ALA A 29 10.11 3.39 -18.39
N GLN A 30 8.90 3.00 -17.98
CA GLN A 30 7.83 3.91 -17.55
C GLN A 30 7.77 4.06 -16.02
N ASN A 31 8.69 3.43 -15.26
CA ASN A 31 8.68 3.33 -13.80
C ASN A 31 7.35 2.73 -13.24
N ASP A 32 6.69 1.87 -14.01
CA ASP A 32 5.50 1.16 -13.58
C ASP A 32 5.89 -0.26 -13.12
N PHE A 33 5.95 -0.45 -11.82
CA PHE A 33 6.31 -1.72 -11.18
C PHE A 33 5.08 -2.44 -10.58
N SER A 34 3.87 -1.96 -10.82
CA SER A 34 2.63 -2.49 -10.23
C SER A 34 2.37 -3.98 -10.56
N ALA A 35 2.84 -4.45 -11.70
CA ALA A 35 2.69 -5.83 -12.16
C ALA A 35 4.01 -6.64 -12.15
N LEU A 36 5.05 -6.14 -11.47
CA LEU A 36 6.39 -6.75 -11.53
C LEU A 36 6.39 -8.20 -10.97
N GLU A 37 5.78 -8.42 -9.82
CA GLU A 37 5.73 -9.75 -9.18
C GLU A 37 4.99 -10.78 -10.05
N ASP A 38 3.83 -10.41 -10.57
CA ASP A 38 3.03 -11.27 -11.44
C ASP A 38 3.80 -11.67 -12.70
N ARG A 39 4.48 -10.70 -13.33
CA ARG A 39 5.28 -10.97 -14.53
C ARG A 39 6.51 -11.83 -14.24
N VAL A 40 7.16 -11.63 -13.10
CA VAL A 40 8.27 -12.48 -12.67
C VAL A 40 7.81 -13.92 -12.42
N LEU A 41 6.64 -14.10 -11.80
CA LEU A 41 6.04 -15.43 -11.59
C LEU A 41 5.66 -16.09 -12.92
N GLU A 42 5.13 -15.33 -13.87
CA GLU A 42 4.78 -15.82 -15.21
C GLU A 42 6.01 -16.29 -15.98
N ILE A 43 7.10 -15.50 -15.94
CA ILE A 43 8.39 -15.89 -16.57
C ILE A 43 8.93 -17.17 -15.91
N LYS A 44 8.98 -17.22 -14.57
CA LYS A 44 9.44 -18.41 -13.85
C LYS A 44 8.63 -19.65 -14.20
N GLY A 45 7.30 -19.51 -14.23
CA GLY A 45 6.39 -20.61 -14.63
C GLY A 45 6.59 -21.05 -16.07
N SER A 46 6.87 -20.14 -16.99
CA SER A 46 7.13 -20.44 -18.40
C SER A 46 8.51 -21.08 -18.61
N VAL A 47 9.54 -20.63 -17.88
CA VAL A 47 10.87 -21.25 -17.92
C VAL A 47 10.82 -22.69 -17.40
N LEU A 48 10.14 -22.93 -16.28
CA LEU A 48 9.95 -24.29 -15.76
C LEU A 48 9.17 -25.18 -16.76
N ARG A 49 8.11 -24.68 -17.38
CA ARG A 49 7.40 -25.42 -18.43
C ARG A 49 8.29 -25.75 -19.63
N ARG A 50 9.16 -24.80 -20.03
CA ARG A 50 10.11 -25.03 -21.11
C ARG A 50 11.09 -26.16 -20.81
N GLU A 51 11.63 -26.21 -19.58
CA GLU A 51 12.56 -27.25 -19.14
C GLU A 51 11.93 -28.63 -19.19
N TYR A 52 10.66 -28.74 -18.80
CA TYR A 52 9.88 -29.97 -18.92
C TYR A 52 9.56 -30.37 -20.37
N SER A 53 9.40 -29.40 -21.27
CA SER A 53 9.07 -29.68 -22.69
C SER A 53 10.31 -30.11 -23.51
N TYR A 54 11.53 -29.88 -23.00
CA TYR A 54 12.77 -30.17 -23.73
C TYR A 54 13.37 -31.56 -23.46
N GLY A 55 12.96 -32.23 -22.41
CA GLY A 55 13.67 -33.43 -21.95
C GLY A 55 12.75 -34.63 -21.79
N ALA A 56 12.83 -35.55 -22.73
CA ALA A 56 12.31 -36.90 -22.72
C ALA A 56 10.79 -37.02 -23.09
N GLU A 57 10.51 -38.04 -23.83
CA GLU A 57 9.19 -38.67 -23.93
C GLU A 57 8.78 -39.12 -22.51
N LEU A 58 8.26 -38.19 -21.71
CA LEU A 58 7.67 -38.54 -20.43
C LEU A 58 6.44 -39.39 -20.68
N THR A 59 6.46 -40.57 -20.18
CA THR A 59 5.30 -41.48 -20.23
C THR A 59 4.21 -40.91 -19.30
N GLU A 60 2.97 -41.30 -19.52
CA GLU A 60 1.83 -40.95 -18.67
C GLU A 60 2.10 -41.38 -17.20
N GLU A 61 2.82 -42.49 -17.04
CA GLU A 61 3.26 -43.02 -15.74
C GLU A 61 4.30 -42.08 -15.06
N ASP A 62 5.27 -41.57 -15.83
CA ASP A 62 6.26 -40.60 -15.30
C ASP A 62 5.61 -39.30 -14.84
N LEU A 63 4.65 -38.80 -15.60
CA LEU A 63 3.89 -37.60 -15.26
C LEU A 63 3.03 -37.80 -13.98
N THR A 64 2.38 -38.97 -13.88
CA THR A 64 1.58 -39.33 -12.70
C THR A 64 2.44 -39.47 -11.45
N ASN A 65 3.59 -40.14 -11.56
CA ASN A 65 4.54 -40.29 -10.47
C ASN A 65 5.08 -38.93 -10.01
N ARG A 66 5.43 -38.04 -10.94
CA ARG A 66 5.94 -36.70 -10.62
C ARG A 66 4.87 -35.82 -10.01
N LEU A 67 3.64 -35.89 -10.47
CA LEU A 67 2.52 -35.18 -9.87
C LEU A 67 2.28 -35.63 -8.41
N SER A 68 2.34 -36.93 -8.17
CA SER A 68 2.22 -37.53 -6.83
C SER A 68 3.33 -37.04 -5.90
N GLU A 69 4.58 -37.04 -6.37
CA GLU A 69 5.75 -36.58 -5.64
C GLU A 69 5.64 -35.08 -5.28
N LEU A 70 5.31 -34.23 -6.26
CA LEU A 70 5.10 -32.78 -6.05
C LEU A 70 3.95 -32.50 -5.10
N THR A 71 2.87 -33.29 -5.17
CA THR A 71 1.73 -33.14 -4.26
C THR A 71 2.12 -33.52 -2.83
N ALA A 72 2.92 -34.56 -2.65
CA ALA A 72 3.44 -34.96 -1.35
C ALA A 72 4.40 -33.91 -0.79
N GLU A 73 5.31 -33.37 -1.61
CA GLU A 73 6.23 -32.28 -1.23
C GLU A 73 5.48 -31.02 -0.85
N TYR A 74 4.48 -30.62 -1.64
CA TYR A 74 3.61 -29.47 -1.34
C TYR A 74 2.88 -29.66 0.01
N SER A 75 2.32 -30.85 0.24
CA SER A 75 1.63 -31.16 1.50
C SER A 75 2.56 -31.13 2.70
N ALA A 76 3.81 -31.63 2.54
CA ALA A 76 4.83 -31.57 3.58
C ALA A 76 5.25 -30.12 3.89
N LEU A 77 5.51 -29.30 2.86
CA LEU A 77 5.83 -27.89 3.01
C LEU A 77 4.66 -27.11 3.63
N GLN A 78 3.43 -27.37 3.21
CA GLN A 78 2.26 -26.77 3.78
C GLN A 78 2.10 -27.10 5.27
N SER A 79 2.38 -28.36 5.66
CA SER A 79 2.34 -28.78 7.07
C SER A 79 3.43 -28.12 7.90
N GLN A 80 4.63 -27.95 7.35
CA GLN A 80 5.73 -27.22 8.00
C GLN A 80 5.40 -25.74 8.16
N THR A 81 4.83 -25.13 7.13
CA THR A 81 4.45 -23.70 7.13
C THR A 81 3.29 -23.45 8.09
N TYR A 82 2.31 -24.36 8.15
CA TYR A 82 1.14 -24.21 9.04
C TYR A 82 1.53 -24.13 10.53
N ASN A 83 2.59 -24.81 10.93
CA ASN A 83 3.10 -24.75 12.31
C ASN A 83 4.06 -23.57 12.57
N ALA A 84 4.55 -22.93 11.52
CA ALA A 84 5.56 -21.84 11.60
C ALA A 84 4.95 -20.46 11.31
N VAL A 85 3.71 -20.40 10.80
CA VAL A 85 3.05 -19.15 10.39
C VAL A 85 1.84 -18.90 11.25
N THR A 86 1.83 -17.76 11.94
CA THR A 86 0.63 -17.25 12.59
C THR A 86 -0.19 -16.48 11.56
N GLN A 87 -1.36 -16.99 11.20
CA GLN A 87 -2.27 -16.30 10.31
C GLN A 87 -3.05 -15.24 11.09
N ILE A 88 -2.84 -13.98 10.78
CA ILE A 88 -3.59 -12.86 11.32
C ILE A 88 -4.65 -12.46 10.28
N THR A 89 -5.91 -12.57 10.64
CA THR A 89 -7.01 -12.15 9.79
C THR A 89 -7.43 -10.74 10.16
N ALA A 90 -7.53 -9.84 9.18
CA ALA A 90 -8.04 -8.49 9.42
C ALA A 90 -9.51 -8.56 9.92
N PRO A 91 -9.86 -7.87 11.02
CA PRO A 91 -11.21 -7.92 11.58
C PRO A 91 -12.25 -7.23 10.70
N GLN A 92 -11.79 -6.32 9.84
CA GLN A 92 -12.65 -5.58 8.90
C GLN A 92 -11.82 -5.07 7.72
N ALA A 93 -12.51 -4.55 6.70
CA ALA A 93 -11.83 -3.96 5.52
C ALA A 93 -11.10 -2.66 5.90
N GLY A 94 -9.91 -2.47 5.36
CA GLY A 94 -9.07 -1.29 5.59
C GLY A 94 -7.80 -1.35 4.75
N THR A 95 -6.95 -0.34 4.88
CA THR A 95 -5.62 -0.30 4.27
C THR A 95 -4.59 -0.79 5.29
N PHE A 96 -3.85 -1.83 4.95
CA PHE A 96 -2.77 -2.33 5.81
C PHE A 96 -1.49 -1.50 5.60
N SER A 97 -0.86 -1.10 6.71
CA SER A 97 0.47 -0.50 6.72
C SER A 97 1.39 -1.30 7.64
N ALA A 98 2.57 -1.66 7.14
CA ALA A 98 3.61 -2.31 7.94
C ALA A 98 4.33 -1.31 8.87
N LEU A 99 4.15 0.00 8.64
CA LEU A 99 4.76 1.03 9.48
C LEU A 99 3.91 1.25 10.73
N VAL A 100 4.49 0.98 11.90
CA VAL A 100 3.94 1.28 13.22
C VAL A 100 4.95 2.18 13.92
N ASP A 101 4.59 3.44 14.14
CA ASP A 101 5.48 4.47 14.65
C ASP A 101 5.23 4.82 16.13
N GLY A 102 4.22 4.19 16.74
CA GLY A 102 3.86 4.38 18.14
C GLY A 102 2.93 5.57 18.42
N TYR A 103 2.59 6.35 17.39
CA TYR A 103 1.61 7.43 17.54
C TYR A 103 0.16 6.94 17.53
N GLU A 104 -0.10 5.69 17.16
CA GLU A 104 -1.44 5.11 17.01
C GLU A 104 -2.29 5.17 18.29
N THR A 105 -1.63 5.17 19.44
CA THR A 105 -2.29 5.26 20.76
C THR A 105 -2.34 6.68 21.31
N LEU A 106 -1.53 7.58 20.76
CA LEU A 106 -1.40 8.97 21.26
C LEU A 106 -2.28 9.94 20.50
N VAL A 107 -2.55 9.66 19.22
CA VAL A 107 -3.28 10.55 18.34
C VAL A 107 -4.55 9.88 17.85
N SER A 108 -5.69 10.49 18.14
CA SER A 108 -7.00 10.09 17.60
C SER A 108 -7.55 11.20 16.70
N PRO A 109 -8.53 10.90 15.82
CA PRO A 109 -9.19 11.91 15.01
C PRO A 109 -9.75 13.07 15.84
N GLU A 110 -10.28 12.78 17.02
CA GLU A 110 -10.83 13.76 17.94
C GLU A 110 -9.74 14.65 18.56
N SER A 111 -8.60 14.06 18.94
CA SER A 111 -7.49 14.82 19.53
C SER A 111 -6.82 15.73 18.51
N VAL A 112 -6.77 15.32 17.24
CA VAL A 112 -6.23 16.15 16.14
C VAL A 112 -7.04 17.45 15.98
N LEU A 113 -8.35 17.39 16.14
CA LEU A 113 -9.23 18.57 16.05
C LEU A 113 -9.14 19.52 17.25
N GLN A 114 -8.37 19.15 18.29
CA GLN A 114 -8.17 19.97 19.48
C GLN A 114 -6.72 20.42 19.65
N LEU A 115 -5.90 20.26 18.61
CA LEU A 115 -4.50 20.61 18.66
C LEU A 115 -4.32 22.12 18.80
N THR A 116 -3.46 22.50 19.73
CA THR A 116 -2.94 23.86 19.90
C THR A 116 -1.49 23.95 19.38
N PRO A 117 -0.95 25.14 19.13
CA PRO A 117 0.44 25.30 18.72
C PRO A 117 1.45 24.64 19.66
N SER A 118 1.25 24.76 20.97
CA SER A 118 2.09 24.08 21.98
C SER A 118 1.91 22.56 21.91
N GLY A 119 0.67 22.07 21.85
CA GLY A 119 0.38 20.64 21.79
C GLY A 119 0.93 19.95 20.54
N LEU A 120 0.84 20.60 19.36
CA LEU A 120 1.42 20.05 18.14
C LEU A 120 2.95 19.98 18.22
N ARG A 121 3.61 20.99 18.78
CA ARG A 121 5.07 20.95 18.99
C ARG A 121 5.48 19.86 20.00
N GLU A 122 4.69 19.66 21.04
CA GLU A 122 4.93 18.59 22.01
C GLU A 122 4.83 17.22 21.31
N LEU A 123 3.78 16.96 20.53
CA LEU A 123 3.64 15.74 19.72
C LEU A 123 4.82 15.54 18.77
N MET A 124 5.25 16.57 18.05
CA MET A 124 6.39 16.49 17.12
C MET A 124 7.73 16.20 17.81
N ASN A 125 7.88 16.58 19.08
CA ASN A 125 9.08 16.33 19.89
C ASN A 125 9.02 14.97 20.61
N MET A 126 7.89 14.31 20.65
CA MET A 126 7.79 12.96 21.17
C MET A 126 8.52 11.97 20.25
N SER A 127 9.07 10.94 20.84
CA SER A 127 9.66 9.82 20.09
C SER A 127 9.04 8.54 20.65
N PRO A 128 7.75 8.29 20.36
CA PRO A 128 7.11 7.05 20.80
C PRO A 128 7.81 5.88 20.11
N SER A 129 7.88 4.76 20.80
CA SER A 129 8.32 3.50 20.20
C SER A 129 7.10 2.70 19.81
N GLY A 130 7.06 2.19 18.59
CA GLY A 130 6.06 1.21 18.18
C GLY A 130 6.16 -0.07 19.03
N GLU A 131 5.09 -0.83 19.11
CA GLU A 131 5.15 -2.16 19.73
C GLU A 131 6.00 -3.10 18.87
N ASP A 132 7.10 -3.61 19.43
CA ASP A 132 7.99 -4.57 18.74
C ASP A 132 7.27 -5.85 18.28
N SER A 133 6.11 -6.14 18.86
CA SER A 133 5.28 -7.29 18.51
C SER A 133 4.24 -7.00 17.41
N ALA A 134 4.05 -5.74 17.01
CA ALA A 134 3.06 -5.37 16.01
C ALA A 134 3.54 -5.75 14.60
N ALA A 135 2.73 -6.53 13.88
CA ALA A 135 2.99 -6.87 12.48
C ALA A 135 2.69 -5.69 11.53
N GLY A 136 1.94 -4.71 12.01
CA GLY A 136 1.50 -3.55 11.23
C GLY A 136 0.23 -2.96 11.81
N LYS A 137 -0.32 -1.94 11.14
CA LYS A 137 -1.58 -1.28 11.50
C LYS A 137 -2.61 -1.39 10.39
N LEU A 138 -3.89 -1.37 10.75
CA LEU A 138 -5.00 -1.35 9.81
C LEU A 138 -5.67 0.02 9.85
N ILE A 139 -5.57 0.76 8.76
CA ILE A 139 -6.17 2.07 8.59
C ILE A 139 -7.59 1.87 8.08
N LEU A 140 -8.58 2.30 8.87
CA LEU A 140 -9.99 2.03 8.61
C LEU A 140 -10.69 3.16 7.86
N SER A 141 -10.14 4.38 7.95
CA SER A 141 -10.68 5.55 7.26
C SER A 141 -9.87 5.87 6.00
N LYS A 142 -10.58 6.41 4.99
CA LYS A 142 -9.93 7.03 3.83
C LYS A 142 -9.55 8.49 4.10
N ASP A 143 -10.15 9.09 5.13
CA ASP A 143 -9.82 10.45 5.52
C ASP A 143 -8.56 10.44 6.38
N TRP A 144 -7.65 11.31 6.03
CA TRP A 144 -6.42 11.57 6.77
C TRP A 144 -6.30 13.07 7.05
N TYR A 145 -5.50 13.41 8.05
CA TYR A 145 -5.37 14.77 8.52
C TYR A 145 -3.93 15.27 8.36
N PHE A 146 -3.80 16.54 8.01
CA PHE A 146 -2.54 17.26 8.00
C PHE A 146 -2.67 18.44 8.95
N ALA A 147 -1.80 18.52 9.95
CA ALA A 147 -1.76 19.61 10.89
C ALA A 147 -0.47 20.41 10.71
N ALA A 148 -0.59 21.73 10.71
CA ALA A 148 0.54 22.64 10.59
C ALA A 148 0.41 23.85 11.51
N VAL A 149 1.55 24.30 12.05
CA VAL A 149 1.64 25.60 12.74
C VAL A 149 1.78 26.69 11.67
N VAL A 150 0.93 27.68 11.75
CA VAL A 150 0.91 28.86 10.87
C VAL A 150 0.96 30.13 11.71
N THR A 151 1.19 31.28 11.10
CA THR A 151 1.01 32.55 11.79
C THR A 151 -0.47 32.81 12.10
N GLN A 152 -0.74 33.59 13.13
CA GLN A 152 -2.12 33.96 13.49
C GLN A 152 -2.87 34.56 12.28
N GLU A 153 -2.23 35.46 11.54
CA GLU A 153 -2.82 36.10 10.37
C GLU A 153 -3.16 35.07 9.25
N GLU A 154 -2.33 34.07 9.04
CA GLU A 154 -2.61 32.98 8.08
C GLU A 154 -3.75 32.09 8.57
N GLY A 155 -3.79 31.80 9.89
CA GLY A 155 -4.88 31.06 10.51
C GLY A 155 -6.22 31.79 10.33
N GLU A 156 -6.28 33.07 10.67
CA GLU A 156 -7.47 33.90 10.50
C GLU A 156 -7.96 33.93 9.03
N ARG A 157 -7.02 34.07 8.08
CA ARG A 157 -7.37 34.03 6.65
C ARG A 157 -7.94 32.68 6.19
N LEU A 158 -7.49 31.59 6.80
CA LEU A 158 -8.01 30.25 6.49
C LEU A 158 -9.36 29.98 7.13
N ASP A 159 -9.60 30.53 8.32
CA ASP A 159 -10.88 30.43 9.04
C ASP A 159 -11.98 31.27 8.36
N GLU A 160 -11.59 32.39 7.79
CA GLU A 160 -12.52 33.32 7.06
C GLU A 160 -12.81 32.88 5.62
N LEU A 161 -12.23 31.74 5.15
CA LEU A 161 -12.50 31.29 3.79
C LEU A 161 -13.97 31.00 3.56
N PRO A 162 -14.53 31.38 2.41
CA PRO A 162 -15.93 31.13 2.11
C PRO A 162 -16.20 29.63 1.99
N VAL A 163 -17.20 29.16 2.72
CA VAL A 163 -17.70 27.80 2.62
C VAL A 163 -18.67 27.71 1.44
N PRO A 164 -18.41 26.85 0.44
CA PRO A 164 -19.31 26.69 -0.70
C PRO A 164 -20.70 26.20 -0.28
N SER A 165 -21.73 26.64 -1.00
CA SER A 165 -23.12 26.25 -0.71
C SER A 165 -23.28 24.73 -0.73
N GLY A 166 -23.82 24.16 0.35
CA GLY A 166 -24.01 22.72 0.53
C GLY A 166 -22.78 21.95 1.01
N GLN A 167 -21.74 22.67 1.44
CA GLN A 167 -20.57 22.08 2.11
C GLN A 167 -20.49 22.58 3.56
N ASP A 168 -19.81 21.79 4.41
CA ASP A 168 -19.60 22.13 5.82
C ASP A 168 -18.26 22.84 6.06
N TYR A 169 -17.34 22.78 5.08
CA TYR A 169 -15.97 23.25 5.21
C TYR A 169 -15.49 23.98 3.96
N ALA A 170 -14.63 24.96 4.17
CA ALA A 170 -13.86 25.57 3.09
C ALA A 170 -12.87 24.57 2.51
N THR A 171 -12.54 24.69 1.23
CA THR A 171 -11.60 23.79 0.54
C THR A 171 -10.38 24.58 0.09
N VAL A 172 -9.20 24.02 0.35
CA VAL A 172 -7.90 24.52 -0.08
C VAL A 172 -7.17 23.47 -0.90
N THR A 173 -6.10 23.88 -1.57
CA THR A 173 -5.21 22.96 -2.27
C THR A 173 -3.95 22.79 -1.44
N LEU A 174 -3.71 21.57 -0.97
CA LEU A 174 -2.47 21.18 -0.30
C LEU A 174 -1.46 20.68 -1.34
N ARG A 175 -0.24 21.23 -1.27
CA ARG A 175 0.88 20.81 -2.13
C ARG A 175 2.13 20.62 -1.28
N PHE A 176 2.73 19.45 -1.40
CA PHE A 176 4.03 19.16 -0.76
C PHE A 176 5.19 19.65 -1.64
N ALA A 177 6.25 20.11 -1.01
CA ALA A 177 7.41 20.64 -1.71
C ALA A 177 8.33 19.53 -2.28
N SER A 178 8.29 18.32 -1.70
CA SER A 178 9.09 17.17 -2.11
C SER A 178 8.25 15.91 -2.12
N ASP A 179 8.74 14.87 -2.80
CA ASP A 179 8.25 13.50 -2.86
C ASP A 179 6.87 13.30 -3.49
N PHE A 180 5.93 14.19 -3.27
CA PHE A 180 4.59 14.12 -3.84
C PHE A 180 4.17 15.49 -4.41
N THR A 181 4.19 15.62 -5.75
CA THR A 181 4.00 16.91 -6.44
C THR A 181 2.56 17.18 -6.91
N ARG A 182 1.61 16.28 -6.62
CA ARG A 182 0.21 16.45 -7.03
C ARG A 182 -0.54 17.36 -6.08
N ASP A 183 -1.47 18.11 -6.63
CA ASP A 183 -2.40 18.94 -5.87
C ASP A 183 -3.44 18.06 -5.15
N ILE A 184 -3.59 18.26 -3.85
CA ILE A 184 -4.52 17.52 -3.01
C ILE A 184 -5.62 18.50 -2.55
N PRO A 185 -6.87 18.31 -2.99
CA PRO A 185 -7.98 19.04 -2.40
C PRO A 185 -8.14 18.64 -0.93
N ALA A 186 -8.10 19.62 -0.04
CA ALA A 186 -8.23 19.39 1.39
C ALA A 186 -9.28 20.35 1.98
N LYS A 187 -9.99 19.90 2.99
CA LYS A 187 -10.96 20.68 3.75
C LYS A 187 -10.26 21.31 4.94
N VAL A 188 -10.54 22.59 5.22
CA VAL A 188 -10.12 23.24 6.47
C VAL A 188 -11.10 22.81 7.54
N VAL A 189 -10.70 21.87 8.41
CA VAL A 189 -11.60 21.30 9.42
C VAL A 189 -11.46 21.96 10.78
N GLN A 190 -10.29 22.56 11.04
CA GLN A 190 -10.03 23.26 12.30
C GLN A 190 -8.97 24.33 12.11
N VAL A 191 -9.18 25.47 12.74
CA VAL A 191 -8.16 26.49 13.04
C VAL A 191 -8.21 26.71 14.55
N SER A 192 -7.08 26.56 15.23
CA SER A 192 -7.02 26.74 16.68
C SER A 192 -7.04 28.22 17.07
N GLU A 193 -7.34 28.49 18.33
CA GLU A 193 -7.00 29.78 18.92
C GLU A 193 -5.48 30.05 18.80
N ALA A 194 -5.13 31.34 18.72
CA ALA A 194 -3.73 31.71 18.60
C ALA A 194 -3.02 31.64 19.95
N GLU A 195 -1.83 31.04 19.95
CA GLU A 195 -0.87 31.05 21.07
C GLU A 195 0.42 31.71 20.58
N ASP A 196 0.90 32.75 21.26
CA ASP A 196 2.14 33.46 20.91
C ASP A 196 2.21 33.93 19.44
N GLY A 197 1.06 34.35 18.87
CA GLY A 197 0.96 34.79 17.47
C GLY A 197 0.98 33.67 16.44
N GLN A 198 0.75 32.44 16.85
CA GLN A 198 0.67 31.25 15.98
C GLN A 198 -0.63 30.50 16.23
N ALA A 199 -1.14 29.85 15.18
CA ALA A 199 -2.29 28.98 15.24
C ALA A 199 -1.95 27.62 14.62
N VAL A 200 -2.75 26.58 14.92
CA VAL A 200 -2.71 25.30 14.22
C VAL A 200 -3.85 25.25 13.24
N VAL A 201 -3.53 24.87 12.01
CA VAL A 201 -4.52 24.54 10.98
C VAL A 201 -4.55 23.04 10.80
N VAL A 202 -5.73 22.45 10.85
CA VAL A 202 -5.95 21.04 10.55
C VAL A 202 -6.72 20.94 9.24
N LEU A 203 -6.13 20.24 8.29
CA LEU A 203 -6.70 19.94 6.98
C LEU A 203 -7.08 18.48 6.91
N SER A 204 -8.23 18.17 6.31
CA SER A 204 -8.64 16.78 6.03
C SER A 204 -8.66 16.53 4.52
N ALA A 205 -8.09 15.39 4.11
CA ALA A 205 -8.09 14.93 2.74
C ALA A 205 -8.48 13.44 2.67
N ASN A 206 -9.01 12.99 1.54
CA ASN A 206 -9.45 11.61 1.32
C ASN A 206 -8.85 10.98 0.05
N ARG A 207 -7.78 11.56 -0.45
CA ARG A 207 -7.06 11.07 -1.64
C ARG A 207 -5.60 10.87 -1.32
N TYR A 208 -5.00 9.94 -2.03
CA TYR A 208 -3.56 9.69 -2.01
C TYR A 208 -2.98 9.28 -0.65
N LEU A 209 -3.80 8.68 0.23
CA LEU A 209 -3.34 8.19 1.53
C LEU A 209 -2.10 7.28 1.38
N GLU A 210 -2.13 6.34 0.45
CA GLU A 210 -1.06 5.36 0.23
C GLU A 210 0.25 5.98 -0.30
N GLN A 211 0.17 7.18 -0.90
CA GLN A 211 1.33 7.85 -1.48
C GLN A 211 1.89 8.97 -0.59
N THR A 212 1.15 9.39 0.42
CA THR A 212 1.53 10.56 1.25
C THR A 212 1.84 10.21 2.70
N THR A 213 1.38 9.07 3.20
CA THR A 213 1.44 8.74 4.63
C THR A 213 1.95 7.33 4.94
N LEU A 214 2.26 6.51 3.92
CA LEU A 214 2.66 5.11 4.10
C LEU A 214 4.10 4.88 3.69
#